data_7dd85b3ac767166b9aa8e55da357f42d
#
_entry.id   7dd85b3ac767166b9aa8e55da357f42d
#
_cell.length_a   1.000
_cell.length_b   1.000
_cell.length_c   1.000
_cell.angle_alpha   90.00
_cell.angle_beta   90.00
_cell.angle_gamma   90.00
#
_symmetry.space_group_name_H-M   'P 1'
#
loop_
_entity.id
_entity.type
_entity.pdbx_description
1 polymer ?
#
loop_
_entity_poly.entity_id
_entity_poly.type
_entity_poly.pdbx_seq_one_letter_code
_entity_poly.pdbx_strand_id
1 'polypeptide(L)'
;MKDRIRILVGYDDSLQSKKALKEAITIASHFSGFIKVVNVFESGKKKEAEATILEVEQILEKEKVAHESLLVLGSNPAKVLVIMAKQGNFDLIAVGSRGLGRKVSMLLGSVSKQVVSNAYCNVLVVKK
;
A
#
# COMPACT_ATOMS: atom_id res chain seq x y z
N MET A 1 -17.85 -7.48 -16.31
CA MET A 1 -17.34 -8.14 -15.11
C MET A 1 -15.83 -8.06 -15.07
N LYS A 2 -15.31 -7.79 -13.90
CA LYS A 2 -13.87 -7.65 -13.76
C LYS A 2 -13.24 -9.04 -13.62
N ASP A 3 -12.25 -9.31 -14.45
CA ASP A 3 -11.58 -10.60 -14.45
C ASP A 3 -10.48 -10.73 -13.40
N ARG A 4 -9.95 -9.60 -12.95
CA ARG A 4 -8.81 -9.58 -12.03
C ARG A 4 -8.96 -8.47 -11.02
N ILE A 5 -8.74 -8.80 -9.75
CA ILE A 5 -8.75 -7.79 -8.70
C ILE A 5 -7.50 -6.92 -8.81
N ARG A 6 -7.68 -5.61 -8.63
CA ARG A 6 -6.59 -4.64 -8.65
C ARG A 6 -6.43 -4.06 -7.25
N ILE A 7 -5.27 -4.28 -6.66
CA ILE A 7 -4.99 -3.89 -5.28
C ILE A 7 -3.88 -2.85 -5.24
N LEU A 8 -4.14 -1.74 -4.56
CA LEU A 8 -3.16 -0.69 -4.33
C LEU A 8 -2.68 -0.80 -2.89
N VAL A 9 -1.38 -0.93 -2.67
CA VAL A 9 -0.80 -1.08 -1.34
C VAL A 9 0.01 0.15 -0.99
N GLY A 10 -0.31 0.77 0.13
CA GLY A 10 0.51 1.85 0.69
C GLY A 10 1.59 1.24 1.58
N TYR A 11 2.84 1.54 1.30
CA TYR A 11 3.97 0.88 1.94
C TYR A 11 4.99 1.88 2.47
N ASP A 12 5.24 1.87 3.75
CA ASP A 12 6.20 2.77 4.40
C ASP A 12 7.29 2.04 5.19
N ASP A 13 7.47 0.75 4.92
CA ASP A 13 8.44 -0.13 5.59
C ASP A 13 8.12 -0.42 7.06
N SER A 14 6.97 0.01 7.55
CA SER A 14 6.53 -0.36 8.90
C SER A 14 6.10 -1.82 8.94
N LEU A 15 6.08 -2.39 10.13
CA LEU A 15 5.64 -3.77 10.32
C LEU A 15 4.23 -3.98 9.78
N GLN A 16 3.34 -3.03 10.04
CA GLN A 16 1.95 -3.12 9.57
C GLN A 16 1.86 -3.04 8.05
N SER A 17 2.67 -2.20 7.39
CA SER A 17 2.65 -2.14 5.93
C SER A 17 3.21 -3.40 5.31
N LYS A 18 4.18 -4.03 5.97
CA LYS A 18 4.69 -5.34 5.52
C LYS A 18 3.60 -6.40 5.59
N LYS A 19 2.80 -6.38 6.65
CA LYS A 19 1.66 -7.29 6.79
C LYS A 19 0.58 -6.99 5.76
N ALA A 20 0.35 -5.71 5.47
CA ALA A 20 -0.63 -5.33 4.44
C ALA A 20 -0.20 -5.85 3.08
N LEU A 21 1.08 -5.74 2.74
CA LEU A 21 1.59 -6.30 1.49
C LEU A 21 1.40 -7.81 1.44
N LYS A 22 1.69 -8.50 2.53
CA LYS A 22 1.53 -9.96 2.60
C LYS A 22 0.06 -10.36 2.37
N GLU A 23 -0.87 -9.65 3.00
CA GLU A 23 -2.30 -9.92 2.80
C GLU A 23 -2.72 -9.66 1.36
N ALA A 24 -2.24 -8.57 0.77
CA ALA A 24 -2.53 -8.24 -0.62
C ALA A 24 -2.02 -9.35 -1.56
N ILE A 25 -0.83 -9.86 -1.30
CA ILE A 25 -0.26 -10.97 -2.08
C ILE A 25 -1.16 -12.20 -1.99
N THR A 26 -1.61 -12.53 -0.79
CA THR A 26 -2.52 -13.67 -0.60
C THR A 26 -3.78 -13.52 -1.43
N ILE A 27 -4.41 -12.34 -1.37
CA ILE A 27 -5.63 -12.07 -2.13
C ILE A 27 -5.36 -12.15 -3.63
N ALA A 28 -4.30 -11.47 -4.09
CA ALA A 28 -3.98 -11.45 -5.52
C ALA A 28 -3.66 -12.85 -6.04
N SER A 29 -2.97 -13.66 -5.24
CA SER A 29 -2.64 -15.03 -5.64
C SER A 29 -3.87 -15.90 -5.85
N HIS A 30 -4.89 -15.71 -5.02
CA HIS A 30 -6.13 -16.48 -5.12
C HIS A 30 -7.02 -16.03 -6.25
N PHE A 31 -6.94 -14.78 -6.67
CA PHE A 31 -7.84 -14.22 -7.66
C PHE A 31 -7.15 -13.74 -8.92
N SER A 32 -5.93 -14.21 -9.16
CA SER A 32 -5.11 -13.82 -10.32
C SER A 32 -5.03 -12.29 -10.44
N GLY A 33 -4.84 -11.62 -9.31
CA GLY A 33 -4.91 -10.18 -9.25
C GLY A 33 -3.62 -9.46 -9.62
N PHE A 34 -3.70 -8.15 -9.56
CA PHE A 34 -2.58 -7.25 -9.82
C PHE A 34 -2.36 -6.37 -8.60
N ILE A 35 -1.10 -6.21 -8.20
CA ILE A 35 -0.72 -5.36 -7.07
C ILE A 35 0.13 -4.20 -7.54
N LYS A 36 -0.23 -2.99 -7.11
CA LYS A 36 0.64 -1.84 -7.25
C LYS A 36 1.02 -1.36 -5.85
N VAL A 37 2.32 -1.33 -5.58
CA VAL A 37 2.83 -0.86 -4.29
C VAL A 37 3.35 0.56 -4.44
N VAL A 38 2.91 1.43 -3.57
CA VAL A 38 3.29 2.85 -3.60
C VAL A 38 3.96 3.22 -2.29
N ASN A 39 5.15 3.78 -2.41
CA ASN A 39 5.86 4.39 -1.30
C ASN A 39 5.90 5.90 -1.52
N VAL A 40 5.29 6.65 -0.61
CA VAL A 40 5.32 8.12 -0.66
C VAL A 40 6.42 8.56 0.28
N PHE A 41 7.42 9.26 -0.24
CA PHE A 41 8.57 9.68 0.54
C PHE A 41 8.74 11.18 0.53
N GLU A 42 9.30 11.71 1.60
CA GLU A 42 9.56 13.14 1.74
C GLU A 42 10.92 13.51 1.15
N SER A 43 11.07 14.79 0.82
CA SER A 43 12.33 15.34 0.33
C SER A 43 13.48 14.96 1.28
N GLY A 44 14.60 14.52 0.71
CA GLY A 44 15.76 14.08 1.47
C GLY A 44 15.75 12.60 1.84
N LYS A 45 14.66 11.88 1.55
CA LYS A 45 14.54 10.47 1.91
C LYS A 45 14.54 9.54 0.70
N LYS A 46 15.02 10.03 -0.46
CA LYS A 46 14.94 9.24 -1.70
C LYS A 46 15.74 7.95 -1.63
N LYS A 47 16.94 7.98 -1.02
CA LYS A 47 17.77 6.78 -0.94
C LYS A 47 17.10 5.68 -0.11
N GLU A 48 16.51 6.06 1.00
CA GLU A 48 15.79 5.13 1.85
C GLU A 48 14.59 4.55 1.12
N ALA A 49 13.87 5.41 0.39
CA ALA A 49 12.71 4.98 -0.38
C ALA A 49 13.10 4.01 -1.50
N GLU A 50 14.21 4.26 -2.18
CA GLU A 50 14.72 3.37 -3.22
C GLU A 50 15.08 2.01 -2.66
N ALA A 51 15.73 1.97 -1.49
CA ALA A 51 16.06 0.70 -0.84
C ALA A 51 14.79 -0.07 -0.44
N THR A 52 13.80 0.64 0.07
CA THR A 52 12.52 0.06 0.46
C THR A 52 11.81 -0.56 -0.74
N ILE A 53 11.74 0.17 -1.85
CA ILE A 53 11.01 -0.33 -3.02
C ILE A 53 11.74 -1.50 -3.68
N LEU A 54 13.07 -1.52 -3.61
CA LEU A 54 13.84 -2.64 -4.13
C LEU A 54 13.52 -3.93 -3.36
N GLU A 55 13.39 -3.83 -2.05
CA GLU A 55 12.98 -4.95 -1.20
C GLU A 55 11.59 -5.46 -1.59
N VAL A 56 10.66 -4.54 -1.80
CA VAL A 56 9.29 -4.85 -2.23
C VAL A 56 9.30 -5.59 -3.56
N GLU A 57 10.10 -5.12 -4.52
CA GLU A 57 10.22 -5.75 -5.83
C GLU A 57 10.70 -7.19 -5.72
N GLN A 58 11.68 -7.44 -4.86
CA GLN A 58 12.19 -8.79 -4.64
C GLN A 58 11.12 -9.71 -4.07
N ILE A 59 10.34 -9.21 -3.13
CA ILE A 59 9.24 -9.98 -2.54
C ILE A 59 8.20 -10.34 -3.60
N LEU A 60 7.78 -9.37 -4.39
CA LEU A 60 6.74 -9.57 -5.39
C LEU A 60 7.17 -10.50 -6.52
N GLU A 61 8.42 -10.39 -6.95
CA GLU A 61 8.95 -11.28 -7.99
C GLU A 61 8.99 -12.72 -7.50
N LYS A 62 9.38 -12.93 -6.25
CA LYS A 62 9.43 -14.26 -5.66
C LYS A 62 8.04 -14.89 -5.57
N GLU A 63 7.03 -14.08 -5.31
CA GLU A 63 5.64 -14.57 -5.17
C GLU A 63 4.94 -14.76 -6.52
N LYS A 64 5.56 -14.32 -7.60
CA LYS A 64 5.03 -14.48 -8.96
C LYS A 64 3.65 -13.87 -9.15
N VAL A 65 3.43 -12.73 -8.55
CA VAL A 65 2.19 -11.96 -8.68
C VAL A 65 2.42 -10.82 -9.66
N ALA A 66 1.46 -10.58 -10.55
CA ALA A 66 1.53 -9.44 -11.45
C ALA A 66 1.59 -8.17 -10.62
N HIS A 67 2.58 -7.33 -10.86
CA HIS A 67 2.82 -6.20 -9.96
C HIS A 67 3.52 -5.03 -10.63
N GLU A 68 3.46 -3.91 -9.94
CA GLU A 68 4.16 -2.68 -10.29
C GLU A 68 4.49 -1.98 -8.97
N SER A 69 5.58 -1.26 -8.91
CA SER A 69 5.91 -0.47 -7.74
C SER A 69 6.27 0.95 -8.15
N LEU A 70 6.01 1.91 -7.27
CA LEU A 70 6.18 3.32 -7.58
C LEU A 70 6.62 4.10 -6.36
N LEU A 71 7.60 4.97 -6.56
CA LEU A 71 8.00 5.96 -5.57
C LEU A 71 7.35 7.29 -5.92
N VAL A 72 6.75 7.94 -4.93
CA VAL A 72 6.12 9.25 -5.12
C VAL A 72 6.68 10.22 -4.09
N LEU A 73 7.21 11.33 -4.56
CA LEU A 73 7.66 12.40 -3.67
C LEU A 73 6.43 13.17 -3.19
N GLY A 74 6.24 13.25 -1.88
CA GLY A 74 5.12 13.97 -1.32
C GLY A 74 5.07 13.89 0.19
N SER A 75 4.10 14.60 0.77
CA SER A 75 3.94 14.67 2.22
C SER A 75 2.60 14.13 2.71
N ASN A 76 1.74 13.72 1.80
CA ASN A 76 0.40 13.23 2.16
C ASN A 76 0.12 11.88 1.51
N PRO A 77 0.60 10.77 2.11
CA PRO A 77 0.40 9.44 1.52
C PRO A 77 -1.06 9.08 1.29
N ALA A 78 -1.93 9.44 2.21
CA ALA A 78 -3.35 9.09 2.11
C ALA A 78 -3.97 9.70 0.85
N LYS A 79 -3.68 10.96 0.59
CA LYS A 79 -4.20 11.66 -0.59
C LYS A 79 -3.69 11.01 -1.88
N VAL A 80 -2.41 10.67 -1.92
CA VAL A 80 -1.81 10.00 -3.08
C VAL A 80 -2.53 8.68 -3.34
N LEU A 81 -2.73 7.87 -2.31
CA LEU A 81 -3.38 6.57 -2.44
C LEU A 81 -4.82 6.71 -2.93
N VAL A 82 -5.59 7.62 -2.35
CA VAL A 82 -6.99 7.82 -2.73
C VAL A 82 -7.10 8.25 -4.20
N ILE A 83 -6.30 9.21 -4.61
CA ILE A 83 -6.35 9.71 -6.00
C ILE A 83 -5.91 8.61 -6.97
N MET A 84 -4.83 7.92 -6.64
CA MET A 84 -4.29 6.87 -7.51
C MET A 84 -5.26 5.70 -7.65
N ALA A 85 -5.93 5.32 -6.56
CA ALA A 85 -6.90 4.25 -6.60
C ALA A 85 -8.08 4.61 -7.50
N LYS A 86 -8.53 5.85 -7.45
CA LYS A 86 -9.64 6.32 -8.29
C LYS A 86 -9.23 6.35 -9.75
N GLN A 87 -8.09 6.96 -10.05
CA GLN A 87 -7.63 7.12 -11.43
C GLN A 87 -7.28 5.79 -12.08
N GLY A 88 -6.75 4.86 -11.31
CA GLY A 88 -6.36 3.54 -11.81
C GLY A 88 -7.43 2.47 -11.71
N ASN A 89 -8.62 2.83 -11.26
CA ASN A 89 -9.73 1.88 -11.08
C ASN A 89 -9.34 0.68 -10.22
N PHE A 90 -8.71 0.95 -9.09
CA PHE A 90 -8.36 -0.10 -8.15
C PHE A 90 -9.60 -0.55 -7.37
N ASP A 91 -9.64 -1.82 -7.05
CA ASP A 91 -10.77 -2.43 -6.33
C ASP A 91 -10.59 -2.38 -4.83
N LEU A 92 -9.35 -2.30 -4.39
CA LEU A 92 -9.00 -2.41 -2.98
C LEU A 92 -7.74 -1.61 -2.70
N ILE A 93 -7.76 -0.86 -1.60
CA ILE A 93 -6.55 -0.25 -1.06
C ILE A 93 -6.20 -1.02 0.22
N ALA A 94 -4.97 -1.50 0.32
CA ALA A 94 -4.49 -2.18 1.52
C ALA A 94 -3.45 -1.31 2.21
N VAL A 95 -3.65 -1.04 3.48
CA VAL A 95 -2.73 -0.24 4.30
C VAL A 95 -2.60 -0.85 5.68
N GLY A 96 -1.46 -0.60 6.33
CA GLY A 96 -1.33 -0.96 7.73
C GLY A 96 -2.16 -0.03 8.59
N SER A 97 -2.59 -0.51 9.75
CA SER A 97 -3.40 0.31 10.66
C SER A 97 -2.61 1.49 11.19
N ARG A 98 -1.27 1.36 11.30
CA ARG A 98 -0.38 2.43 11.75
C ARG A 98 0.93 2.33 10.97
N GLY A 99 1.57 3.49 10.79
CA GLY A 99 2.88 3.54 10.15
C GLY A 99 4.00 3.68 11.18
N LEU A 100 5.16 4.05 10.68
CA LEU A 100 6.34 4.27 11.50
C LEU A 100 6.11 5.41 12.49
N GLY A 101 6.64 5.27 13.70
CA GLY A 101 6.59 6.33 14.71
C GLY A 101 5.22 6.59 15.33
N ARG A 102 4.26 5.74 15.11
CA ARG A 102 2.91 5.94 15.63
C ARG A 102 2.78 5.49 17.08
N LYS A 103 1.94 6.19 17.83
CA LYS A 103 1.66 5.85 19.21
C LYS A 103 0.88 4.55 19.29
N VAL A 104 1.26 3.71 20.24
CA VAL A 104 0.63 2.40 20.43
C VAL A 104 -0.85 2.52 20.79
N SER A 105 -1.22 3.59 21.49
CA SER A 105 -2.59 3.78 21.96
C SER A 105 -3.60 4.08 20.85
N MET A 106 -3.12 4.42 19.64
CA MET A 106 -4.03 4.76 18.53
C MET A 106 -4.43 3.51 17.77
N LEU A 107 -5.73 3.32 17.57
CA LEU A 107 -6.26 2.19 16.80
C LEU A 107 -5.88 2.31 15.33
N LEU A 108 -6.02 3.51 14.78
CA LEU A 108 -5.65 3.77 13.39
C LEU A 108 -4.72 4.97 13.35
N GLY A 109 -3.74 4.91 12.45
CA GLY A 109 -2.87 6.05 12.18
C GLY A 109 -3.55 7.07 11.28
N SER A 110 -2.89 8.20 11.08
CA SER A 110 -3.46 9.29 10.29
C SER A 110 -3.70 8.87 8.84
N VAL A 111 -2.78 8.09 8.25
CA VAL A 111 -2.92 7.65 6.86
C VAL A 111 -4.10 6.71 6.71
N SER A 112 -4.19 5.68 7.56
CA SER A 112 -5.28 4.70 7.45
C SER A 112 -6.64 5.34 7.68
N LYS A 113 -6.75 6.26 8.64
CA LYS A 113 -8.00 7.00 8.89
C LYS A 113 -8.44 7.79 7.66
N GLN A 114 -7.52 8.52 7.04
CA GLN A 114 -7.84 9.34 5.88
C GLN A 114 -8.19 8.49 4.68
N VAL A 115 -7.50 7.37 4.47
CA VAL A 115 -7.81 6.47 3.37
C VAL A 115 -9.22 5.90 3.54
N VAL A 116 -9.53 5.40 4.73
CA VAL A 116 -10.87 4.84 5.02
C VAL A 116 -11.95 5.89 4.78
N SER A 117 -11.72 7.12 5.22
CA SER A 117 -12.72 8.18 5.10
C SER A 117 -12.94 8.67 3.67
N ASN A 118 -11.91 8.61 2.83
CA ASN A 118 -11.96 9.28 1.52
C ASN A 118 -11.91 8.36 0.31
N ALA A 119 -11.61 7.09 0.48
CA ALA A 119 -11.49 6.16 -0.63
C ALA A 119 -12.82 5.91 -1.33
N TYR A 120 -12.75 5.68 -2.64
CA TYR A 120 -13.91 5.35 -3.46
C TYR A 120 -14.06 3.83 -3.65
N CYS A 121 -13.13 3.06 -3.12
CA CYS A 121 -13.16 1.60 -3.21
C CYS A 121 -13.06 1.02 -1.81
N ASN A 122 -13.08 -0.29 -1.71
CA ASN A 122 -12.92 -0.98 -0.44
C ASN A 122 -11.51 -0.74 0.12
N VAL A 123 -11.40 -0.74 1.43
CA VAL A 123 -10.12 -0.53 2.11
C VAL A 123 -9.91 -1.66 3.10
N LEU A 124 -8.75 -2.30 2.98
CA LEU A 124 -8.31 -3.31 3.93
C LEU A 124 -7.29 -2.66 4.85
N VAL A 125 -7.62 -2.56 6.12
CA VAL A 125 -6.70 -2.03 7.12
C VAL A 125 -6.14 -3.20 7.91
N VAL A 126 -4.85 -3.42 7.79
CA VAL A 126 -4.20 -4.59 8.40
C VAL A 126 -3.60 -4.20 9.74
N LYS A 127 -4.10 -4.83 10.79
CA LYS A 127 -3.60 -4.65 12.15
C LYS A 127 -2.42 -5.58 12.38
N LYS A 128 -1.78 -5.44 13.51
CA LYS A 128 -0.66 -6.30 13.83
C LYS A 128 -1.05 -7.78 14.00
#